data_599b2287dab5f5a8304327203aefd692
#
_entry.id   599b2287dab5f5a8304327203aefd692
#
_cell.length_a   1.000
_cell.length_b   1.000
_cell.length_c   1.000
_cell.angle_alpha   90.00
_cell.angle_beta   90.00
_cell.angle_gamma   90.00
#
_symmetry.space_group_name_H-M   'P 1'
#
loop_
_entity.id
_entity.type
_entity.pdbx_description
1 polymer ?
#
loop_
_entity_poly.entity_id
_entity_poly.type
_entity_poly.pdbx_seq_one_letter_code
_entity_poly.pdbx_strand_id
1 'polypeptide(L)'
;MIKELTKKNFDEEVLKSDIPVIVDFWASWCGPCMMMGPVFEKLSSDYEGKLKFAKVSTETENELAQKYQIRSIPCLKVFNNGEEVSELIGYKPEAQLKEEIDDVLSGL
;
A
#
# COMPACT_ATOMS: atom_id res chain seq x y z
N MET A 1 -1.38 -5.60 -11.15
CA MET A 1 -0.77 -4.34 -11.60
C MET A 1 -0.80 -3.30 -10.50
N ILE A 2 0.29 -2.56 -10.34
CA ILE A 2 0.42 -1.60 -9.24
C ILE A 2 0.41 -0.18 -9.79
N LYS A 3 -0.45 0.66 -9.23
CA LYS A 3 -0.59 2.05 -9.61
C LYS A 3 0.44 2.91 -8.88
N GLU A 4 1.19 3.71 -9.63
CA GLU A 4 2.09 4.72 -9.03
C GLU A 4 1.24 5.92 -8.61
N LEU A 5 1.37 6.33 -7.35
CA LEU A 5 0.60 7.45 -6.83
C LEU A 5 1.48 8.67 -6.63
N THR A 6 0.89 9.82 -6.90
CA THR A 6 1.49 11.13 -6.64
C THR A 6 0.47 11.98 -5.92
N LYS A 7 0.90 13.15 -5.48
CA LYS A 7 0.01 14.15 -4.88
C LYS A 7 -1.17 14.46 -5.81
N LYS A 8 -0.99 14.36 -7.12
CA LYS A 8 -2.01 14.72 -8.11
C LYS A 8 -3.11 13.69 -8.25
N ASN A 9 -2.80 12.40 -8.07
CA ASN A 9 -3.78 11.34 -8.31
C ASN A 9 -4.20 10.57 -7.05
N PHE A 10 -3.62 10.87 -5.89
CA PHE A 10 -3.90 10.13 -4.66
C PHE A 10 -5.39 10.15 -4.29
N ASP A 11 -5.99 11.34 -4.29
CA ASP A 11 -7.39 11.47 -3.91
C ASP A 11 -8.30 10.64 -4.83
N GLU A 12 -8.08 10.74 -6.13
CA GLU A 12 -8.90 10.04 -7.11
C GLU A 12 -8.72 8.53 -7.02
N GLU A 13 -7.48 8.09 -6.93
CA GLU A 13 -7.16 6.66 -6.97
C GLU A 13 -7.40 5.95 -5.64
N VAL A 14 -7.27 6.64 -4.52
CA VAL A 14 -7.35 6.03 -3.19
C VAL A 14 -8.63 6.44 -2.46
N LEU A 15 -8.81 7.75 -2.25
CA LEU A 15 -9.91 8.22 -1.41
C LEU A 15 -11.27 8.06 -2.06
N LYS A 16 -11.32 8.12 -3.38
CA LYS A 16 -12.57 7.97 -4.16
C LYS A 16 -12.71 6.59 -4.80
N SER A 17 -11.85 5.64 -4.41
CA SER A 17 -11.91 4.29 -4.98
C SER A 17 -13.17 3.55 -4.54
N ASP A 18 -13.78 2.81 -5.48
CA ASP A 18 -14.96 1.99 -5.20
C ASP A 18 -14.63 0.70 -4.44
N ILE A 19 -13.36 0.31 -4.45
CA ILE A 19 -12.90 -0.89 -3.74
C ILE A 19 -11.78 -0.50 -2.79
N PRO A 20 -11.45 -1.33 -1.79
CA PRO A 20 -10.33 -1.05 -0.89
C PRO A 20 -9.02 -0.91 -1.67
N VAL A 21 -8.11 -0.11 -1.14
CA VAL A 21 -6.80 0.15 -1.74
C VAL A 21 -5.72 -0.11 -0.70
N ILE A 22 -4.70 -0.86 -1.09
CA ILE A 22 -3.51 -1.04 -0.26
C ILE A 22 -2.38 -0.23 -0.90
N VAL A 23 -1.74 0.63 -0.09
CA VAL A 23 -0.71 1.56 -0.57
C VAL A 23 0.61 1.22 0.10
N ASP A 24 1.64 0.94 -0.70
CA ASP A 24 3.00 0.68 -0.24
C ASP A 24 3.80 1.98 -0.26
N PHE A 25 4.13 2.50 0.92
CA PHE A 25 5.02 3.65 1.06
C PHE A 25 6.45 3.12 1.17
N TRP A 26 7.30 3.50 0.22
CA TRP A 26 8.63 2.92 0.04
C TRP A 26 9.67 3.96 -0.37
N ALA A 27 10.94 3.57 -0.34
CA ALA A 27 12.03 4.40 -0.86
C ALA A 27 13.07 3.50 -1.52
N SER A 28 13.78 4.05 -2.50
CA SER A 28 14.76 3.28 -3.27
C SER A 28 16.00 2.88 -2.44
N TRP A 29 16.33 3.64 -1.40
CA TRP A 29 17.48 3.37 -0.53
C TRP A 29 17.16 2.35 0.55
N CYS A 30 15.93 1.92 0.66
CA CYS A 30 15.45 1.05 1.73
C CYS A 30 15.52 -0.42 1.29
N GLY A 31 16.43 -1.18 1.87
CA GLY A 31 16.60 -2.60 1.55
C GLY A 31 15.34 -3.43 1.72
N PRO A 32 14.68 -3.38 2.90
CA PRO A 32 13.42 -4.11 3.09
C PRO A 32 12.32 -3.70 2.11
N CYS A 33 12.29 -2.41 1.70
CA CYS A 33 11.33 -1.96 0.68
C CYS A 33 11.58 -2.65 -0.65
N MET A 34 12.84 -2.79 -1.03
CA MET A 34 13.20 -3.41 -2.30
C MET A 34 12.93 -4.91 -2.28
N MET A 35 12.97 -5.54 -1.11
CA MET A 35 12.58 -6.93 -0.95
C MET A 35 11.06 -7.10 -1.00
N MET A 36 10.32 -6.13 -0.47
CA MET A 36 8.86 -6.16 -0.45
C MET A 36 8.25 -5.94 -1.84
N GLY A 37 8.91 -5.15 -2.68
CA GLY A 37 8.39 -4.81 -4.00
C GLY A 37 7.90 -6.01 -4.81
N PRO A 38 8.77 -7.02 -5.06
CA PRO A 38 8.35 -8.21 -5.82
C PRO A 38 7.22 -9.00 -5.16
N VAL A 39 7.21 -9.10 -3.84
CA VAL A 39 6.16 -9.79 -3.09
C VAL A 39 4.84 -9.06 -3.27
N PHE A 40 4.86 -7.75 -3.11
CA PHE A 40 3.68 -6.90 -3.26
C PHE A 40 3.11 -7.00 -4.67
N GLU A 41 3.98 -6.93 -5.67
CA GLU A 41 3.56 -7.05 -7.06
C GLU A 41 2.96 -8.41 -7.38
N LYS A 42 3.58 -9.47 -6.89
CA LYS A 42 3.06 -10.82 -7.12
C LYS A 42 1.67 -10.99 -6.52
N LEU A 43 1.47 -10.49 -5.31
CA LEU A 43 0.17 -10.59 -4.65
C LEU A 43 -0.91 -9.77 -5.34
N SER A 44 -0.54 -8.68 -6.02
CA SER A 44 -1.53 -7.81 -6.66
C SER A 44 -2.42 -8.56 -7.64
N SER A 45 -1.90 -9.57 -8.33
CA SER A 45 -2.70 -10.33 -9.28
C SER A 45 -3.72 -11.25 -8.60
N ASP A 46 -3.49 -11.62 -7.34
CA ASP A 46 -4.41 -12.49 -6.60
C ASP A 46 -5.66 -11.74 -6.12
N TYR A 47 -5.62 -10.41 -6.11
CA TYR A 47 -6.70 -9.58 -5.57
C TYR A 47 -7.36 -8.69 -6.61
N GLU A 48 -7.12 -8.96 -7.88
CA GLU A 48 -7.66 -8.14 -8.95
C GLU A 48 -9.18 -8.01 -8.83
N GLY A 49 -9.68 -6.78 -8.85
CA GLY A 49 -11.10 -6.49 -8.68
C GLY A 49 -11.59 -6.47 -7.23
N LYS A 50 -10.75 -6.89 -6.27
CA LYS A 50 -11.13 -6.93 -4.84
C LYS A 50 -10.35 -5.94 -4.00
N LEU A 51 -9.08 -5.73 -4.33
CA LEU A 51 -8.20 -4.83 -3.61
C LEU A 51 -7.27 -4.20 -4.64
N LYS A 52 -7.26 -2.88 -4.69
CA LYS A 52 -6.38 -2.15 -5.60
C LYS A 52 -5.01 -2.02 -4.94
N PHE A 53 -3.95 -2.33 -5.68
CA PHE A 53 -2.57 -2.20 -5.22
C PHE A 53 -1.96 -0.94 -5.81
N ALA A 54 -1.35 -0.12 -4.95
CA ALA A 54 -0.72 1.12 -5.37
C ALA A 54 0.51 1.38 -4.52
N LYS A 55 1.37 2.28 -4.97
CA LYS A 55 2.58 2.61 -4.21
C LYS A 55 2.91 4.09 -4.30
N VAL A 56 3.56 4.59 -3.25
CA VAL A 56 3.99 5.98 -3.11
C VAL A 56 5.47 5.98 -2.76
N SER A 57 6.29 6.68 -3.56
CA SER A 57 7.69 6.91 -3.21
C SER A 57 7.75 8.03 -2.18
N THR A 58 8.31 7.74 -1.02
CA THR A 58 8.46 8.77 0.01
C THR A 58 9.53 9.80 -0.35
N GLU A 59 10.40 9.46 -1.32
CA GLU A 59 11.44 10.38 -1.78
C GLU A 59 10.87 11.51 -2.65
N THR A 60 9.92 11.16 -3.52
CA THR A 60 9.33 12.14 -4.44
C THR A 60 8.02 12.71 -3.92
N GLU A 61 7.31 11.99 -3.04
CA GLU A 61 6.00 12.39 -2.52
C GLU A 61 6.08 12.65 -1.01
N ASN A 62 6.96 13.55 -0.62
CA ASN A 62 7.23 13.88 0.77
C ASN A 62 5.97 14.39 1.49
N GLU A 63 5.15 15.19 0.82
CA GLU A 63 3.92 15.71 1.41
C GLU A 63 2.94 14.60 1.78
N LEU A 64 2.80 13.59 0.90
CA LEU A 64 1.93 12.45 1.19
C LEU A 64 2.46 11.65 2.36
N ALA A 65 3.78 11.42 2.40
CA ALA A 65 4.40 10.68 3.50
C ALA A 65 4.17 11.40 4.84
N GLN A 66 4.29 12.72 4.86
CA GLN A 66 4.04 13.51 6.06
C GLN A 66 2.57 13.50 6.46
N LYS A 67 1.69 13.67 5.49
CA LYS A 67 0.25 13.68 5.72
C LYS A 67 -0.23 12.39 6.40
N TYR A 68 0.29 11.26 5.96
CA TYR A 68 -0.10 9.96 6.51
C TYR A 68 0.85 9.45 7.58
N GLN A 69 1.74 10.33 8.07
CA GLN A 69 2.62 10.06 9.23
C GLN A 69 3.46 8.80 9.05
N ILE A 70 4.08 8.69 7.88
CA ILE A 70 4.96 7.55 7.57
C ILE A 70 6.27 7.72 8.32
N ARG A 71 6.55 6.83 9.27
CA ARG A 71 7.76 6.87 10.11
C ARG A 71 8.71 5.72 9.84
N SER A 72 8.16 4.59 9.44
CA SER A 72 8.94 3.38 9.13
C SER A 72 8.51 2.86 7.79
N ILE A 73 9.45 2.42 6.97
CA ILE A 73 9.17 1.85 5.65
C ILE A 73 9.84 0.49 5.51
N PRO A 74 9.27 -0.43 4.73
CA PRO A 74 8.03 -0.27 3.97
C PRO A 74 6.83 -0.17 4.91
N CYS A 75 5.86 0.65 4.54
CA CYS A 75 4.63 0.82 5.31
C CYS A 75 3.46 0.62 4.37
N LEU A 76 2.67 -0.41 4.63
CA LEU A 76 1.47 -0.68 3.83
C LEU A 76 0.26 -0.17 4.59
N LYS A 77 -0.50 0.71 3.96
CA LYS A 77 -1.75 1.20 4.54
C LYS A 77 -2.91 0.77 3.68
N VAL A 78 -3.97 0.31 4.33
CA VAL A 78 -5.20 -0.07 3.62
C VAL A 78 -6.24 1.02 3.84
N PHE A 79 -6.84 1.46 2.75
CA PHE A 79 -7.91 2.47 2.76
C PHE A 79 -9.19 1.83 2.27
N ASN A 80 -10.30 2.17 2.90
CA ASN A 80 -11.62 1.70 2.48
C ASN A 80 -12.61 2.85 2.64
N ASN A 81 -13.35 3.16 1.60
CA ASN A 81 -14.30 4.26 1.59
C ASN A 81 -13.67 5.58 2.02
N GLY A 82 -12.44 5.83 1.58
CA GLY A 82 -11.73 7.07 1.87
C GLY A 82 -11.06 7.14 3.23
N GLU A 83 -11.11 6.07 4.03
CA GLU A 83 -10.54 6.06 5.38
C GLU A 83 -9.45 5.01 5.50
N GLU A 84 -8.40 5.35 6.25
CA GLU A 84 -7.35 4.40 6.58
C GLU A 84 -7.90 3.39 7.60
N VAL A 85 -7.87 2.11 7.27
CA VAL A 85 -8.44 1.06 8.11
C VAL A 85 -7.39 0.11 8.68
N SER A 86 -6.16 0.11 8.14
CA SER A 86 -5.11 -0.76 8.64
C SER A 86 -3.74 -0.26 8.23
N GLU A 87 -2.72 -0.66 9.00
CA GLU A 87 -1.33 -0.35 8.73
C GLU A 87 -0.48 -1.59 8.99
N LEU A 88 0.35 -1.97 8.03
CA LEU A 88 1.27 -3.09 8.14
C LEU A 88 2.69 -2.57 7.91
N ILE A 89 3.55 -2.68 8.90
CA ILE A 89 4.90 -2.10 8.83
C ILE A 89 5.94 -3.21 8.70
N GLY A 90 6.91 -2.98 7.83
CA GLY A 90 8.07 -3.85 7.65
C GLY A 90 7.87 -4.90 6.58
N TYR A 91 8.98 -5.50 6.19
CA TYR A 91 8.97 -6.58 5.22
C TYR A 91 8.27 -7.81 5.78
N LYS A 92 7.48 -8.48 4.95
CA LYS A 92 6.85 -9.76 5.27
C LYS A 92 6.95 -10.69 4.08
N PRO A 93 7.23 -11.99 4.31
CA PRO A 93 7.18 -12.97 3.22
C PRO A 93 5.78 -13.06 2.63
N GLU A 94 5.70 -13.56 1.39
CA GLU A 94 4.44 -13.61 0.64
C GLU A 94 3.29 -14.26 1.42
N ALA A 95 3.52 -15.43 2.00
CA ALA A 95 2.46 -16.16 2.71
C ALA A 95 1.94 -15.39 3.91
N GLN A 96 2.84 -14.75 4.66
CA GLN A 96 2.45 -13.96 5.82
C GLN A 96 1.69 -12.71 5.39
N LEU A 97 2.19 -12.02 4.37
CA LEU A 97 1.53 -10.81 3.88
C LEU A 97 0.13 -11.12 3.37
N LYS A 98 -0.02 -12.22 2.63
CA LYS A 98 -1.33 -12.65 2.13
C LYS A 98 -2.30 -12.89 3.29
N GLU A 99 -1.86 -13.58 4.32
CA GLU A 99 -2.70 -13.86 5.49
C GLU A 99 -3.13 -12.55 6.17
N GLU A 100 -2.22 -11.62 6.34
CA GLU A 100 -2.53 -10.34 6.98
C GLU A 100 -3.48 -9.50 6.13
N ILE A 101 -3.29 -9.50 4.81
CA ILE A 101 -4.21 -8.80 3.90
C ILE A 101 -5.61 -9.42 3.99
N ASP A 102 -5.70 -10.75 3.96
CA ASP A 102 -6.98 -11.44 4.03
C ASP A 102 -7.69 -11.13 5.34
N ASP A 103 -6.96 -11.06 6.44
CA ASP A 103 -7.53 -10.71 7.75
C ASP A 103 -8.11 -9.28 7.72
N VAL A 104 -7.38 -8.33 7.13
CA VAL A 104 -7.89 -6.95 7.01
C VAL A 104 -9.16 -6.93 6.18
N LEU A 105 -9.16 -7.60 5.03
CA LEU A 105 -10.31 -7.60 4.14
C LEU A 105 -11.54 -8.26 4.78
N SER A 106 -11.32 -9.29 5.60
CA SER A 106 -12.43 -9.98 6.25
C SER A 106 -13.14 -9.10 7.28
N GLY A 107 -12.49 -8.06 7.75
CA GLY A 107 -13.06 -7.11 8.71
C GLY A 107 -13.77 -5.92 8.07
N LEU A 108 -13.78 -5.84 6.76
CA LEU A 108 -14.39 -4.67 6.08
C LEU A 108 -15.87 -4.86 5.76
#